data_e5e094e363bd2e6055a8dfb00ebd8049
#
_entry.id   e5e094e363bd2e6055a8dfb00ebd8049
#
_cell.length_a   1.000
_cell.length_b   1.000
_cell.length_c   1.000
_cell.angle_alpha   90.00
_cell.angle_beta   90.00
_cell.angle_gamma   90.00
#
_symmetry.space_group_name_H-M   'P 1'
#
loop_
_entity.id
_entity.type
_entity.pdbx_description
1 polymer ?
#
loop_
_entity_poly.entity_id
_entity_poly.type
_entity_poly.pdbx_seq_one_letter_code
_entity_poly.pdbx_strand_id
1 'polypeptide(L)'
;RQMCIRDRKKVEPLKFDLANRFDRIVRLTVNSSHMADAMLSAKGDKLYYLSVFEDGYDLWEHNLKENVTKVLLKKVGAGALQPDKEGKNIFLCARDGMKKIEIEGSKISPIEFEAFFDYRPYGEREYIFDHIWQQVNDKFYVADLQGTDWNGYKETYKRFLPYINNNYDFAEMLSEMLGELNGSHTGARYYASVSYTHLRAHETLR
;
A
#
# COMPACT_ATOMS: atom_id res chain seq x y z
N ARG A 1 -32.13 15.80 -8.54
CA ARG A 1 -32.59 14.93 -7.42
C ARG A 1 -31.87 15.40 -6.16
N GLN A 2 -32.53 16.25 -5.36
CA GLN A 2 -32.10 16.56 -3.99
C GLN A 2 -32.30 15.32 -3.14
N MET A 3 -31.23 14.64 -2.78
CA MET A 3 -31.27 13.60 -1.75
C MET A 3 -31.42 14.26 -0.39
N CYS A 4 -32.46 13.86 0.33
CA CYS A 4 -32.80 14.35 1.67
C CYS A 4 -31.66 14.12 2.67
N ILE A 5 -30.98 15.20 3.06
CA ILE A 5 -30.00 15.26 4.16
C ILE A 5 -30.78 15.48 5.48
N ARG A 6 -31.84 14.71 5.74
CA ARG A 6 -32.72 15.04 6.88
C ARG A 6 -32.47 14.26 8.17
N ASP A 7 -31.59 13.26 8.21
CA ASP A 7 -31.43 12.42 9.41
C ASP A 7 -29.99 12.13 9.86
N ARG A 8 -29.05 13.04 9.60
CA ARG A 8 -27.78 12.94 10.35
C ARG A 8 -28.00 13.50 11.74
N LYS A 9 -28.05 12.60 12.75
CA LYS A 9 -27.89 13.02 14.16
C LYS A 9 -26.71 13.96 14.23
N LYS A 10 -26.93 15.16 14.78
CA LYS A 10 -25.87 16.13 15.03
C LYS A 10 -24.85 15.46 15.95
N VAL A 11 -23.70 15.10 15.40
CA VAL A 11 -22.60 14.55 16.19
C VAL A 11 -21.96 15.73 16.93
N GLU A 12 -21.93 15.67 18.24
CA GLU A 12 -21.23 16.68 19.03
C GLU A 12 -19.73 16.65 18.71
N PRO A 13 -19.08 17.84 18.64
CA PRO A 13 -17.65 17.89 18.41
C PRO A 13 -16.89 17.17 19.53
N LEU A 14 -15.92 16.34 19.15
CA LEU A 14 -15.03 15.70 20.10
C LEU A 14 -14.20 16.76 20.84
N LYS A 15 -14.24 16.72 22.17
CA LYS A 15 -13.39 17.55 23.02
C LYS A 15 -12.17 16.72 23.41
N PHE A 16 -11.00 17.16 22.98
CA PHE A 16 -9.74 16.55 23.36
C PHE A 16 -9.17 17.25 24.59
N ASP A 17 -8.97 16.52 25.66
CA ASP A 17 -8.15 16.98 26.79
C ASP A 17 -6.67 16.79 26.42
N LEU A 18 -6.03 17.89 26.05
CA LEU A 18 -4.62 17.93 25.68
C LEU A 18 -3.68 18.22 26.86
N ALA A 19 -4.23 18.55 28.02
CA ALA A 19 -3.42 18.78 29.22
C ALA A 19 -2.76 17.46 29.64
N ASN A 20 -1.47 17.51 29.96
CA ASN A 20 -0.68 16.37 30.44
C ASN A 20 -0.77 15.13 29.55
N ARG A 21 -1.00 15.31 28.23
CA ARG A 21 -1.15 14.19 27.29
C ARG A 21 0.07 13.26 27.24
N PHE A 22 1.26 13.78 27.50
CA PHE A 22 2.50 13.00 27.48
C PHE A 22 2.61 12.07 28.69
N ASP A 23 2.04 12.47 29.85
CA ASP A 23 2.03 11.65 31.07
C ASP A 23 1.04 10.49 30.96
N ARG A 24 0.17 10.52 29.95
CA ARG A 24 -0.84 9.49 29.68
C ARG A 24 -0.45 8.50 28.58
N ILE A 25 0.79 8.58 28.11
CA ILE A 25 1.30 7.63 27.12
C ILE A 25 1.61 6.31 27.84
N VAL A 26 0.92 5.26 27.43
CA VAL A 26 1.14 3.91 27.95
C VAL A 26 1.45 2.94 26.83
N ARG A 27 2.32 1.98 27.12
CA ARG A 27 2.63 0.91 26.21
C ARG A 27 1.54 -0.16 26.27
N LEU A 28 0.92 -0.49 25.15
CA LEU A 28 -0.15 -1.48 25.05
C LEU A 28 0.34 -2.89 24.70
N THR A 29 1.53 -3.02 24.14
CA THR A 29 2.10 -4.32 23.76
C THR A 29 2.99 -4.86 24.87
N VAL A 30 2.86 -6.15 25.18
CA VAL A 30 3.63 -6.80 26.27
C VAL A 30 5.12 -6.91 25.93
N ASN A 31 5.44 -7.21 24.68
CA ASN A 31 6.80 -7.47 24.23
C ASN A 31 7.27 -6.46 23.17
N SER A 32 8.59 -6.28 23.06
CA SER A 32 9.22 -5.60 21.93
C SER A 32 9.47 -6.61 20.81
N SER A 33 8.91 -6.37 19.64
CA SER A 33 9.06 -7.23 18.48
C SER A 33 8.78 -6.44 17.21
N HIS A 34 9.11 -6.99 16.05
CA HIS A 34 8.72 -6.40 14.79
C HIS A 34 7.20 -6.47 14.64
N MET A 35 6.58 -5.32 14.50
CA MET A 35 5.14 -5.17 14.29
C MET A 35 4.87 -4.74 12.85
N ALA A 36 3.97 -5.45 12.16
CA ALA A 36 3.57 -5.07 10.81
C ALA A 36 2.41 -4.08 10.83
N ASP A 37 1.42 -4.32 11.69
CA ASP A 37 0.25 -3.44 11.83
C ASP A 37 -0.44 -3.66 13.17
N ALA A 38 -1.27 -2.69 13.58
CA ALA A 38 -2.06 -2.75 14.80
C ALA A 38 -3.36 -1.97 14.66
N MET A 39 -4.44 -2.49 15.25
CA MET A 39 -5.74 -1.84 15.25
C MET A 39 -6.47 -2.02 16.59
N LEU A 40 -7.29 -1.05 16.96
CA LEU A 40 -8.20 -1.18 18.09
C LEU A 40 -9.53 -1.75 17.62
N SER A 41 -10.18 -2.51 18.52
CA SER A 41 -11.57 -2.92 18.34
C SER A 41 -12.47 -1.69 18.24
N ALA A 42 -13.65 -1.83 17.63
CA ALA A 42 -14.63 -0.75 17.52
C ALA A 42 -15.06 -0.16 18.87
N LYS A 43 -14.99 -0.95 19.95
CA LYS A 43 -15.28 -0.52 21.33
C LYS A 43 -14.06 0.05 22.05
N GLY A 44 -12.87 -0.03 21.49
CA GLY A 44 -11.62 0.42 22.10
C GLY A 44 -11.19 -0.40 23.31
N ASP A 45 -11.71 -1.62 23.48
CA ASP A 45 -11.42 -2.49 24.62
C ASP A 45 -10.39 -3.59 24.28
N LYS A 46 -10.07 -3.77 23.01
CA LYS A 46 -9.09 -4.75 22.55
C LYS A 46 -8.15 -4.14 21.52
N LEU A 47 -6.90 -4.52 21.59
CA LEU A 47 -5.88 -4.25 20.58
C LEU A 47 -5.59 -5.54 19.81
N TYR A 48 -5.68 -5.48 18.49
CA TYR A 48 -5.23 -6.53 17.57
C TYR A 48 -3.94 -6.07 16.90
N TYR A 49 -2.94 -6.93 16.84
CA TYR A 49 -1.68 -6.57 16.21
C TYR A 49 -0.97 -7.77 15.60
N LEU A 50 -0.26 -7.51 14.52
CA LEU A 50 0.60 -8.48 13.83
C LEU A 50 2.02 -8.31 14.31
N SER A 51 2.59 -9.34 14.89
CA SER A 51 3.92 -9.28 15.45
C SER A 51 4.68 -10.60 15.28
N VAL A 52 6.00 -10.49 15.06
CA VAL A 52 6.91 -11.63 14.93
C VAL A 52 7.57 -11.91 16.27
N PHE A 53 7.48 -13.16 16.71
CA PHE A 53 8.23 -13.63 17.89
C PHE A 53 9.25 -14.72 17.54
N GLU A 54 8.83 -15.73 16.81
CA GLU A 54 9.66 -16.87 16.44
C GLU A 54 9.83 -16.94 14.93
N ASP A 55 8.82 -17.44 14.25
CA ASP A 55 8.86 -17.70 12.83
C ASP A 55 7.57 -17.24 12.16
N GLY A 56 7.63 -16.04 11.55
CA GLY A 56 6.50 -15.42 10.88
C GLY A 56 5.65 -14.51 11.77
N TYR A 57 4.68 -13.86 11.15
CA TYR A 57 3.77 -12.96 11.86
C TYR A 57 2.57 -13.71 12.42
N ASP A 58 2.35 -13.54 13.71
CA ASP A 58 1.18 -14.01 14.43
C ASP A 58 0.20 -12.84 14.66
N LEU A 59 -1.08 -13.15 14.65
CA LEU A 59 -2.13 -12.21 15.07
C LEU A 59 -2.37 -12.36 16.56
N TRP A 60 -2.16 -11.27 17.28
CA TRP A 60 -2.32 -11.17 18.73
C TRP A 60 -3.56 -10.35 19.06
N GLU A 61 -4.23 -10.72 20.17
CA GLU A 61 -5.26 -9.94 20.82
C GLU A 61 -4.77 -9.57 22.21
N HIS A 62 -4.82 -8.30 22.56
CA HIS A 62 -4.64 -7.81 23.92
C HIS A 62 -5.94 -7.18 24.41
N ASN A 63 -6.51 -7.74 25.46
CA ASN A 63 -7.68 -7.19 26.13
C ASN A 63 -7.21 -6.09 27.10
N LEU A 64 -7.57 -4.84 26.81
CA LEU A 64 -7.12 -3.66 27.57
C LEU A 64 -7.77 -3.57 28.96
N LYS A 65 -8.95 -4.16 29.16
CA LYS A 65 -9.65 -4.14 30.46
C LYS A 65 -9.10 -5.19 31.42
N GLU A 66 -8.86 -6.38 30.91
CA GLU A 66 -8.40 -7.52 31.70
C GLU A 66 -6.88 -7.62 31.74
N ASN A 67 -6.18 -6.83 30.94
CA ASN A 67 -4.73 -6.86 30.75
C ASN A 67 -4.20 -8.27 30.37
N VAL A 68 -4.94 -8.96 29.51
CA VAL A 68 -4.61 -10.31 29.03
C VAL A 68 -4.24 -10.27 27.56
N THR A 69 -3.12 -10.90 27.24
CA THR A 69 -2.65 -11.06 25.84
C THR A 69 -2.70 -12.52 25.43
N LYS A 70 -3.21 -12.79 24.25
CA LYS A 70 -3.23 -14.13 23.64
C LYS A 70 -2.93 -14.09 22.16
N VAL A 71 -2.38 -15.17 21.65
CA VAL A 71 -2.28 -15.39 20.20
C VAL A 71 -3.64 -15.84 19.70
N LEU A 72 -4.23 -15.12 18.75
CA LEU A 72 -5.43 -15.56 18.06
C LEU A 72 -5.10 -16.59 16.98
N LEU A 73 -4.12 -16.28 16.16
CA LEU A 73 -3.75 -17.07 14.98
C LEU A 73 -2.25 -17.00 14.76
N LYS A 74 -1.64 -18.13 14.44
CA LYS A 74 -0.22 -18.24 14.12
C LYS A 74 0.03 -18.18 12.62
N LYS A 75 1.18 -17.62 12.23
CA LYS A 75 1.71 -17.62 10.86
C LYS A 75 0.72 -17.06 9.82
N VAL A 76 0.07 -15.96 10.15
CA VAL A 76 -0.95 -15.34 9.27
C VAL A 76 -0.34 -14.49 8.15
N GLY A 77 0.95 -14.16 8.24
CA GLY A 77 1.65 -13.27 7.32
C GLY A 77 1.66 -11.82 7.77
N ALA A 78 2.56 -11.03 7.19
CA ALA A 78 2.61 -9.59 7.37
C ALA A 78 1.59 -8.92 6.45
N GLY A 79 0.93 -7.87 6.91
CA GLY A 79 -0.02 -7.11 6.08
C GLY A 79 -0.72 -6.02 6.86
N ALA A 80 -1.72 -5.42 6.25
CA ALA A 80 -2.59 -4.42 6.87
C ALA A 80 -3.85 -5.06 7.43
N LEU A 81 -4.24 -4.65 8.63
CA LEU A 81 -5.45 -5.10 9.31
C LEU A 81 -6.57 -4.08 9.09
N GLN A 82 -7.73 -4.54 8.63
CA GLN A 82 -8.93 -3.72 8.46
C GLN A 82 -10.12 -4.36 9.16
N PRO A 83 -10.80 -3.66 10.07
CA PRO A 83 -12.02 -4.18 10.67
C PRO A 83 -13.19 -4.05 9.70
N ASP A 84 -14.17 -4.94 9.84
CA ASP A 84 -15.49 -4.69 9.25
C ASP A 84 -16.26 -3.61 10.06
N LYS A 85 -17.37 -3.15 9.51
CA LYS A 85 -18.19 -2.11 10.16
C LYS A 85 -18.80 -2.56 11.50
N GLU A 86 -18.98 -3.85 11.66
CA GLU A 86 -19.61 -4.44 12.85
C GLU A 86 -18.58 -4.85 13.91
N GLY A 87 -17.31 -4.88 13.57
CA GLY A 87 -16.22 -5.30 14.46
C GLY A 87 -16.22 -6.80 14.75
N LYS A 88 -16.84 -7.60 13.87
CA LYS A 88 -16.89 -9.07 14.00
C LYS A 88 -15.77 -9.76 13.27
N ASN A 89 -15.28 -9.14 12.20
CA ASN A 89 -14.24 -9.69 11.35
C ASN A 89 -13.09 -8.71 11.18
N ILE A 90 -11.90 -9.25 10.98
CA ILE A 90 -10.70 -8.52 10.57
C ILE A 90 -10.32 -9.03 9.17
N PHE A 91 -10.10 -8.11 8.24
CA PHE A 91 -9.52 -8.40 6.95
C PHE A 91 -8.02 -8.16 7.03
N LEU A 92 -7.25 -9.17 6.70
CA LEU A 92 -5.80 -9.09 6.55
C LEU A 92 -5.48 -8.99 5.06
N CYS A 93 -4.93 -7.85 4.66
CA CYS A 93 -4.41 -7.63 3.31
C CYS A 93 -2.89 -7.84 3.35
N ALA A 94 -2.44 -9.01 2.95
CA ALA A 94 -1.03 -9.40 2.95
C ALA A 94 -0.52 -9.58 1.51
N ARG A 95 0.80 -9.66 1.36
CA ARG A 95 1.43 -9.86 0.04
C ARG A 95 1.05 -11.19 -0.61
N ASP A 96 0.77 -12.21 0.19
CA ASP A 96 0.37 -13.55 -0.23
C ASP A 96 -1.14 -13.70 -0.48
N GLY A 97 -1.91 -12.62 -0.35
CA GLY A 97 -3.34 -12.59 -0.58
C GLY A 97 -4.14 -11.91 0.53
N MET A 98 -5.45 -11.94 0.39
CA MET A 98 -6.38 -11.41 1.37
C MET A 98 -7.02 -12.52 2.17
N LYS A 99 -7.19 -12.28 3.48
CA LYS A 99 -7.79 -13.25 4.41
C LYS A 99 -8.84 -12.54 5.26
N LYS A 100 -9.97 -13.22 5.48
CA LYS A 100 -10.99 -12.81 6.44
C LYS A 100 -10.78 -13.61 7.71
N ILE A 101 -10.72 -12.93 8.85
CA ILE A 101 -10.51 -13.50 10.17
C ILE A 101 -11.73 -13.20 11.02
N GLU A 102 -12.44 -14.23 11.41
CA GLU A 102 -13.59 -14.15 12.31
C GLU A 102 -13.10 -14.12 13.75
N ILE A 103 -13.40 -13.02 14.48
CA ILE A 103 -12.81 -12.74 15.80
C ILE A 103 -13.27 -13.76 16.85
N GLU A 104 -14.58 -14.05 16.92
CA GLU A 104 -15.13 -14.93 17.94
C GLU A 104 -14.72 -16.39 17.74
N GLY A 105 -14.75 -16.86 16.49
CA GLY A 105 -14.41 -18.24 16.15
C GLY A 105 -12.92 -18.49 15.88
N SER A 106 -12.11 -17.44 15.82
CA SER A 106 -10.70 -17.49 15.41
C SER A 106 -10.51 -18.24 14.07
N LYS A 107 -11.50 -18.11 13.17
CA LYS A 107 -11.52 -18.80 11.88
C LYS A 107 -10.93 -17.94 10.79
N ILE A 108 -9.99 -18.48 10.03
CA ILE A 108 -9.45 -17.85 8.84
C ILE A 108 -10.14 -18.41 7.59
N SER A 109 -10.49 -17.52 6.67
CA SER A 109 -10.97 -17.87 5.34
C SER A 109 -10.21 -17.03 4.32
N PRO A 110 -9.62 -17.61 3.27
CA PRO A 110 -9.05 -16.85 2.18
C PRO A 110 -10.15 -16.09 1.45
N ILE A 111 -9.81 -14.92 0.91
CA ILE A 111 -10.65 -14.18 -0.01
C ILE A 111 -10.06 -14.42 -1.40
N GLU A 112 -10.69 -15.30 -2.13
CA GLU A 112 -10.30 -15.60 -3.51
C GLU A 112 -10.99 -14.60 -4.45
N PHE A 113 -10.25 -14.13 -5.43
CA PHE A 113 -10.79 -13.30 -6.50
C PHE A 113 -10.02 -13.58 -7.79
N GLU A 114 -10.72 -13.46 -8.90
CA GLU A 114 -10.13 -13.50 -10.22
C GLU A 114 -10.34 -12.14 -10.88
N ALA A 115 -9.28 -11.63 -11.52
CA ALA A 115 -9.34 -10.39 -12.27
C ALA A 115 -8.67 -10.60 -13.63
N PHE A 116 -9.38 -10.21 -14.67
CA PHE A 116 -8.86 -10.21 -16.03
C PHE A 116 -8.54 -8.77 -16.45
N PHE A 117 -7.41 -8.56 -17.08
CA PHE A 117 -7.05 -7.27 -17.63
C PHE A 117 -6.33 -7.44 -18.97
N ASP A 118 -6.53 -6.48 -19.85
CA ASP A 118 -5.81 -6.39 -21.12
C ASP A 118 -4.41 -5.85 -20.86
N TYR A 119 -3.41 -6.72 -20.95
CA TYR A 119 -2.02 -6.30 -20.82
C TYR A 119 -1.47 -5.83 -22.16
N ARG A 120 -1.21 -4.52 -22.27
CA ARG A 120 -0.69 -3.86 -23.45
C ARG A 120 0.65 -3.19 -23.13
N PRO A 121 1.76 -3.92 -23.15
CA PRO A 121 3.05 -3.42 -22.66
C PRO A 121 3.55 -2.16 -23.38
N TYR A 122 3.25 -2.00 -24.66
CA TYR A 122 3.62 -0.79 -25.41
C TYR A 122 2.80 0.42 -24.96
N GLY A 123 1.48 0.28 -24.87
CA GLY A 123 0.61 1.36 -24.37
C GLY A 123 0.87 1.71 -22.92
N GLU A 124 1.22 0.72 -22.09
CA GLU A 124 1.62 0.93 -20.71
C GLU A 124 2.89 1.78 -20.61
N ARG A 125 3.94 1.44 -21.39
CA ARG A 125 5.19 2.22 -21.40
C ARG A 125 4.98 3.64 -21.90
N GLU A 126 4.16 3.82 -22.93
CA GLU A 126 3.81 5.16 -23.42
C GLU A 126 3.09 5.99 -22.33
N TYR A 127 2.11 5.39 -21.67
CA TYR A 127 1.40 6.04 -20.56
C TYR A 127 2.35 6.39 -19.41
N ILE A 128 3.20 5.45 -18.98
CA ILE A 128 4.15 5.67 -17.88
C ILE A 128 5.13 6.79 -18.24
N PHE A 129 5.61 6.83 -19.47
CA PHE A 129 6.50 7.89 -19.96
C PHE A 129 5.85 9.27 -19.86
N ASP A 130 4.64 9.43 -20.42
CA ASP A 130 3.90 10.69 -20.38
C ASP A 130 3.53 11.07 -18.93
N HIS A 131 3.20 10.09 -18.08
CA HIS A 131 2.91 10.31 -16.67
C HIS A 131 4.14 10.80 -15.89
N ILE A 132 5.31 10.18 -16.08
CA ILE A 132 6.54 10.62 -15.42
C ILE A 132 6.91 12.03 -15.85
N TRP A 133 6.83 12.33 -17.16
CA TRP A 133 7.07 13.65 -17.67
C TRP A 133 6.18 14.70 -16.97
N GLN A 134 4.88 14.41 -16.85
CA GLN A 134 3.93 15.30 -16.18
C GLN A 134 4.22 15.43 -14.68
N GLN A 135 4.53 14.32 -14.00
CA GLN A 135 4.86 14.35 -12.56
C GLN A 135 6.10 15.22 -12.27
N VAL A 136 7.09 15.22 -13.14
CA VAL A 136 8.24 16.12 -13.02
C VAL A 136 7.80 17.59 -13.14
N ASN A 137 7.00 17.94 -14.14
CA ASN A 137 6.47 19.30 -14.27
C ASN A 137 5.71 19.76 -13.02
N ASP A 138 4.91 18.85 -12.43
CA ASP A 138 4.01 19.22 -11.33
C ASP A 138 4.71 19.23 -9.97
N LYS A 139 5.80 18.47 -9.81
CA LYS A 139 6.36 18.17 -8.48
C LYS A 139 7.84 18.48 -8.33
N PHE A 140 8.53 18.88 -9.38
CA PHE A 140 9.95 19.24 -9.24
C PHE A 140 10.09 20.45 -8.30
N TYR A 141 11.17 20.48 -7.51
CA TYR A 141 11.33 21.44 -6.42
C TYR A 141 11.52 22.91 -6.87
N VAL A 142 11.85 23.15 -8.14
CA VAL A 142 11.86 24.47 -8.77
C VAL A 142 11.00 24.46 -10.03
N ALA A 143 10.17 25.49 -10.18
CA ALA A 143 9.16 25.56 -11.23
C ALA A 143 9.75 25.67 -12.66
N ASP A 144 10.93 26.25 -12.79
CA ASP A 144 11.63 26.40 -14.06
C ASP A 144 12.50 25.19 -14.44
N LEU A 145 12.43 24.12 -13.67
CA LEU A 145 13.20 22.88 -13.87
C LEU A 145 14.70 23.15 -14.06
N GLN A 146 15.24 24.11 -13.33
CA GLN A 146 16.63 24.59 -13.43
C GLN A 146 17.02 25.11 -14.85
N GLY A 147 16.06 25.62 -15.61
CA GLY A 147 16.26 26.07 -16.99
C GLY A 147 16.34 24.92 -18.00
N THR A 148 15.99 23.70 -17.64
CA THR A 148 16.00 22.53 -18.52
C THR A 148 14.88 22.59 -19.55
N ASP A 149 15.19 22.39 -20.82
CA ASP A 149 14.18 22.26 -21.88
C ASP A 149 13.47 20.90 -21.79
N TRP A 150 12.61 20.78 -20.79
CA TRP A 150 11.93 19.52 -20.47
C TRP A 150 10.97 19.06 -21.57
N ASN A 151 10.38 20.00 -22.34
CA ASN A 151 9.56 19.68 -23.49
C ASN A 151 10.41 19.11 -24.64
N GLY A 152 11.56 19.70 -24.93
CA GLY A 152 12.49 19.19 -25.93
C GLY A 152 13.01 17.79 -25.58
N TYR A 153 13.29 17.54 -24.32
CA TYR A 153 13.67 16.19 -23.84
C TYR A 153 12.52 15.19 -23.95
N LYS A 154 11.28 15.58 -23.69
CA LYS A 154 10.13 14.73 -23.96
C LYS A 154 10.14 14.20 -25.40
N GLU A 155 10.23 15.08 -26.37
CA GLU A 155 10.22 14.72 -27.78
C GLU A 155 11.45 13.87 -28.15
N THR A 156 12.60 14.20 -27.59
CA THR A 156 13.84 13.47 -27.83
C THR A 156 13.77 12.02 -27.36
N TYR A 157 13.26 11.78 -26.17
CA TYR A 157 13.20 10.44 -25.58
C TYR A 157 11.98 9.63 -26.04
N LYS A 158 10.84 10.28 -26.31
CA LYS A 158 9.62 9.62 -26.79
C LYS A 158 9.84 8.81 -28.07
N ARG A 159 10.70 9.25 -28.96
CA ARG A 159 11.03 8.56 -30.22
C ARG A 159 11.65 7.18 -30.02
N PHE A 160 12.21 6.88 -28.86
CA PHE A 160 12.81 5.57 -28.57
C PHE A 160 11.79 4.52 -28.12
N LEU A 161 10.61 4.94 -27.62
CA LEU A 161 9.57 4.03 -27.09
C LEU A 161 9.21 2.88 -28.06
N PRO A 162 9.05 3.10 -29.38
CA PRO A 162 8.71 2.02 -30.31
C PRO A 162 9.77 0.91 -30.41
N TYR A 163 11.01 1.19 -30.00
CA TYR A 163 12.15 0.27 -30.11
C TYR A 163 12.43 -0.46 -28.81
N ILE A 164 11.76 -0.06 -27.70
CA ILE A 164 11.95 -0.66 -26.37
C ILE A 164 10.92 -1.77 -26.18
N ASN A 165 11.40 -2.99 -25.99
CA ASN A 165 10.55 -4.18 -25.85
C ASN A 165 10.55 -4.79 -24.46
N ASN A 166 11.37 -4.28 -23.53
CA ASN A 166 11.45 -4.77 -22.14
C ASN A 166 11.50 -3.62 -21.13
N ASN A 167 11.25 -3.92 -19.85
CA ASN A 167 11.17 -2.90 -18.83
C ASN A 167 12.53 -2.51 -18.23
N TYR A 168 13.59 -3.26 -18.47
CA TYR A 168 14.96 -2.86 -18.08
C TYR A 168 15.44 -1.71 -18.96
N ASP A 169 15.41 -1.87 -20.27
CA ASP A 169 15.77 -0.81 -21.22
C ASP A 169 14.86 0.42 -21.07
N PHE A 170 13.57 0.18 -20.76
CA PHE A 170 12.63 1.27 -20.49
C PHE A 170 13.03 2.07 -19.25
N ALA A 171 13.38 1.41 -18.16
CA ALA A 171 13.82 2.08 -16.94
C ALA A 171 15.16 2.81 -17.13
N GLU A 172 16.06 2.27 -17.94
CA GLU A 172 17.34 2.91 -18.28
C GLU A 172 17.10 4.19 -19.09
N MET A 173 16.29 4.12 -20.15
CA MET A 173 15.89 5.31 -20.92
C MET A 173 15.23 6.38 -20.03
N LEU A 174 14.33 5.98 -19.14
CA LEU A 174 13.71 6.91 -18.19
C LEU A 174 14.74 7.51 -17.22
N SER A 175 15.72 6.73 -16.79
CA SER A 175 16.77 7.20 -15.90
C SER A 175 17.67 8.24 -16.59
N GLU A 176 18.01 8.01 -17.86
CA GLU A 176 18.74 8.98 -18.69
C GLU A 176 17.94 10.28 -18.84
N MET A 177 16.66 10.18 -19.24
CA MET A 177 15.79 11.35 -19.37
C MET A 177 15.68 12.15 -18.06
N LEU A 178 15.52 11.47 -16.94
CA LEU A 178 15.46 12.11 -15.63
C LEU A 178 16.80 12.71 -15.19
N GLY A 179 17.91 12.15 -15.66
CA GLY A 179 19.27 12.68 -15.45
C GLY A 179 19.49 14.07 -16.06
N GLU A 180 18.78 14.39 -17.15
CA GLU A 180 18.84 15.70 -17.81
C GLU A 180 18.37 16.86 -16.91
N LEU A 181 17.61 16.54 -15.86
CA LEU A 181 17.20 17.53 -14.85
C LEU A 181 18.37 18.00 -13.98
N ASN A 182 19.52 17.34 -14.04
CA ASN A 182 20.70 17.64 -13.22
C ASN A 182 20.37 17.78 -11.73
N GLY A 183 19.42 16.99 -11.27
CA GLY A 183 18.96 16.98 -9.89
C GLY A 183 19.50 15.77 -9.13
N SER A 184 19.72 15.94 -7.82
CA SER A 184 20.06 14.81 -6.95
C SER A 184 18.88 13.86 -6.82
N HIS A 185 19.14 12.53 -6.82
CA HIS A 185 18.12 11.47 -6.67
C HIS A 185 17.07 11.40 -7.80
N THR A 186 17.36 11.94 -8.98
CA THR A 186 16.57 11.72 -10.18
C THR A 186 17.01 10.41 -10.85
N GLY A 187 16.05 9.58 -11.29
CA GLY A 187 16.34 8.34 -11.96
C GLY A 187 15.18 7.35 -11.87
N ALA A 188 15.24 6.31 -12.65
CA ALA A 188 14.28 5.22 -12.68
C ALA A 188 15.00 3.87 -12.51
N ARG A 189 14.35 2.91 -11.88
CA ARG A 189 14.86 1.54 -11.74
C ARG A 189 13.71 0.56 -11.92
N TYR A 190 13.99 -0.54 -12.58
CA TYR A 190 13.06 -1.64 -12.68
C TYR A 190 13.54 -2.82 -11.83
N TYR A 191 12.67 -3.32 -10.99
CA TYR A 191 12.87 -4.57 -10.27
C TYR A 191 11.80 -5.55 -10.75
N ALA A 192 12.24 -6.62 -11.40
CA ALA A 192 11.32 -7.69 -11.71
C ALA A 192 10.71 -8.21 -10.40
N SER A 193 9.41 -8.10 -10.26
CA SER A 193 8.70 -8.78 -9.19
C SER A 193 8.86 -10.27 -9.44
N VAL A 194 9.66 -10.96 -8.62
CA VAL A 194 9.74 -12.41 -8.63
C VAL A 194 8.46 -12.95 -7.98
N SER A 195 7.35 -12.74 -8.65
CA SER A 195 6.12 -13.45 -8.33
C SER A 195 6.14 -14.75 -9.13
N TYR A 196 6.44 -15.86 -8.48
CA TYR A 196 6.20 -17.21 -9.02
C TYR A 196 4.71 -17.54 -8.97
N THR A 197 3.86 -16.65 -9.40
CA THR A 197 2.55 -17.02 -9.88
C THR A 197 2.76 -17.50 -11.31
N HIS A 198 2.38 -18.73 -11.60
CA HIS A 198 2.42 -19.30 -12.94
C HIS A 198 1.52 -18.47 -13.88
N LEU A 199 2.05 -17.37 -14.38
CA LEU A 199 1.58 -16.78 -15.62
C LEU A 199 2.04 -17.74 -16.72
N ARG A 200 1.24 -18.74 -17.05
CA ARG A 200 1.34 -19.37 -18.35
C ARG A 200 0.95 -18.30 -19.37
N ALA A 201 1.93 -17.56 -19.83
CA ALA A 201 1.77 -16.83 -21.06
C ALA A 201 1.56 -17.86 -22.15
N HIS A 202 0.32 -18.02 -22.59
CA HIS A 202 0.07 -18.60 -23.90
C HIS A 202 0.54 -17.55 -24.92
N GLU A 203 1.83 -17.59 -25.27
CA GLU A 203 2.31 -17.01 -26.50
C GLU A 203 1.69 -17.78 -27.66
N THR A 204 0.58 -17.32 -28.16
CA THR A 204 0.15 -17.65 -29.50
C THR A 204 0.94 -16.77 -30.46
N LEU A 205 2.08 -17.29 -30.90
CA LEU A 205 2.73 -16.81 -32.10
C LEU A 205 1.74 -16.96 -33.27
N ARG A 206 1.34 -15.84 -33.85
CA ARG A 206 0.87 -15.72 -35.23
C ARG A 206 1.50 -14.50 -35.87
#